data_14eb62c84a03f8d35e0ac937e2efa50f
#
_entry.id   14eb62c84a03f8d35e0ac937e2efa50f
#
_cell.length_a   1.000
_cell.length_b   1.000
_cell.length_c   1.000
_cell.angle_alpha   90.00
_cell.angle_beta   90.00
_cell.angle_gamma   90.00
#
_symmetry.space_group_name_H-M   'P 1'
#
loop_
_entity.id
_entity.type
_entity.pdbx_description
1 polymer ?
#
loop_
_entity_poly.entity_id
_entity_poly.type
_entity_poly.pdbx_seq_one_letter_code
_entity_poly.pdbx_strand_id
1 'polypeptide(L)'
;MGEEIIARNIGNLRKKRKITLDKLAELTGLTKGYLSKIERAKKAPPYSTLNKIAIALGVDAALLLDEDHRGMGDTKISFTKKTQGKIIKNVGSLAEGSLYGYNYEALASDKSGKNMEPFIIEPAFEEEAIFQHEGEEFMYVLEGKHDLIYDGKHYLMEKGDCVYFDANVPHTGRSLGKKKAKLLAVMYNYKRS
;
A
#
# COMPACT_ATOMS: atom_id res chain seq x y z
N MET A 1 -9.71 1.57 -13.35
CA MET A 1 -10.62 0.76 -12.50
C MET A 1 -10.19 0.75 -11.04
N GLY A 2 -8.97 0.36 -10.65
CA GLY A 2 -8.57 0.29 -9.23
C GLY A 2 -8.57 1.64 -8.48
N GLU A 3 -8.24 2.71 -9.15
CA GLU A 3 -8.10 4.04 -8.57
C GLU A 3 -9.46 4.68 -8.23
N GLU A 4 -10.45 4.48 -9.06
CA GLU A 4 -11.82 4.95 -8.81
C GLU A 4 -12.45 4.21 -7.63
N ILE A 5 -12.08 2.95 -7.45
CA ILE A 5 -12.52 2.12 -6.33
C ILE A 5 -11.98 2.68 -5.02
N ILE A 6 -10.68 2.96 -4.97
CA ILE A 6 -10.02 3.54 -3.80
C ILE A 6 -10.66 4.87 -3.41
N ALA A 7 -10.81 5.79 -4.37
CA ALA A 7 -11.41 7.10 -4.14
C ALA A 7 -12.84 6.97 -3.60
N ARG A 8 -13.64 6.11 -4.23
CA ARG A 8 -15.02 5.81 -3.82
C ARG A 8 -15.08 5.21 -2.40
N ASN A 9 -14.18 4.27 -2.11
CA ASN A 9 -14.14 3.56 -0.84
C ASN A 9 -13.77 4.49 0.31
N ILE A 10 -12.76 5.34 0.12
CA ILE A 10 -12.38 6.37 1.09
C ILE A 10 -13.57 7.29 1.38
N GLY A 11 -14.19 7.86 0.34
CA GLY A 11 -15.32 8.78 0.49
C GLY A 11 -16.54 8.13 1.15
N ASN A 12 -16.85 6.88 0.79
CA ASN A 12 -17.98 6.13 1.35
C ASN A 12 -17.75 5.80 2.84
N LEU A 13 -16.56 5.29 3.19
CA LEU A 13 -16.22 4.95 4.57
C LEU A 13 -16.21 6.19 5.46
N ARG A 14 -15.59 7.28 4.99
CA ARG A 14 -15.59 8.55 5.73
C ARG A 14 -17.01 9.02 6.03
N LYS A 15 -17.88 9.06 5.01
CA LYS A 15 -19.29 9.47 5.14
C LYS A 15 -20.07 8.54 6.08
N LYS A 16 -19.90 7.23 5.92
CA LYS A 16 -20.54 6.21 6.80
C LYS A 16 -20.17 6.42 8.27
N ARG A 17 -18.93 6.84 8.54
CA ARG A 17 -18.44 7.14 9.90
C ARG A 17 -18.73 8.58 10.35
N LYS A 18 -19.45 9.35 9.52
CA LYS A 18 -19.80 10.76 9.80
C LYS A 18 -18.58 11.66 10.05
N ILE A 19 -17.43 11.31 9.46
CA ILE A 19 -16.19 12.09 9.56
C ILE A 19 -16.18 13.14 8.44
N THR A 20 -15.95 14.42 8.79
CA THR A 20 -15.77 15.50 7.80
C THR A 20 -14.38 15.42 7.15
N LEU A 21 -14.19 16.06 5.99
CA LEU A 21 -12.85 16.17 5.40
C LEU A 21 -11.87 16.95 6.30
N ASP A 22 -12.35 17.91 7.06
CA ASP A 22 -11.53 18.65 8.02
C ASP A 22 -11.06 17.73 9.15
N LYS A 23 -11.97 16.91 9.69
CA LYS A 23 -11.60 15.94 10.74
C LYS A 23 -10.67 14.85 10.21
N LEU A 24 -10.87 14.39 8.97
CA LEU A 24 -9.95 13.43 8.37
C LEU A 24 -8.57 14.05 8.12
N ALA A 25 -8.51 15.34 7.76
CA ALA A 25 -7.25 16.07 7.62
C ALA A 25 -6.49 16.16 8.94
N GLU A 26 -7.19 16.48 10.03
CA GLU A 26 -6.64 16.50 11.39
C GLU A 26 -6.07 15.13 11.79
N LEU A 27 -6.83 14.05 11.57
CA LEU A 27 -6.44 12.69 11.95
C LEU A 27 -5.27 12.12 11.14
N THR A 28 -5.13 12.56 9.88
CA THR A 28 -4.10 12.03 8.97
C THR A 28 -2.86 12.91 8.87
N GLY A 29 -2.93 14.17 9.32
CA GLY A 29 -1.91 15.18 9.06
C GLY A 29 -1.84 15.63 7.60
N LEU A 30 -2.84 15.27 6.76
CA LEU A 30 -2.93 15.66 5.36
C LEU A 30 -3.77 16.92 5.20
N THR A 31 -3.59 17.65 4.09
CA THR A 31 -4.44 18.81 3.83
C THR A 31 -5.83 18.41 3.34
N LYS A 32 -6.86 19.15 3.74
CA LYS A 32 -8.24 18.98 3.24
C LYS A 32 -8.32 18.97 1.72
N GLY A 33 -7.54 19.88 1.08
CA GLY A 33 -7.50 19.98 -0.39
C GLY A 33 -6.95 18.71 -1.04
N TYR A 34 -5.91 18.09 -0.44
CA TYR A 34 -5.34 16.84 -0.92
C TYR A 34 -6.31 15.66 -0.73
N LEU A 35 -6.93 15.53 0.44
CA LEU A 35 -7.96 14.52 0.68
C LEU A 35 -9.14 14.65 -0.27
N SER A 36 -9.60 15.88 -0.53
CA SER A 36 -10.66 16.14 -1.51
C SER A 36 -10.24 15.76 -2.94
N LYS A 37 -8.96 15.94 -3.30
CA LYS A 37 -8.43 15.47 -4.60
C LYS A 37 -8.43 13.95 -4.65
N ILE A 38 -8.00 13.27 -3.58
CA ILE A 38 -8.00 11.79 -3.50
C ILE A 38 -9.43 11.26 -3.70
N GLU A 39 -10.43 11.77 -2.97
CA GLU A 39 -11.82 11.29 -3.10
C GLU A 39 -12.45 11.57 -4.48
N ARG A 40 -11.93 12.53 -5.23
CA ARG A 40 -12.40 12.89 -6.58
C ARG A 40 -11.45 12.45 -7.68
N ALA A 41 -10.24 12.07 -7.32
CA ALA A 41 -9.21 11.75 -8.30
C ALA A 41 -9.41 10.34 -8.89
N LYS A 42 -9.01 10.24 -10.14
CA LYS A 42 -8.91 8.95 -10.84
C LYS A 42 -7.58 8.22 -10.56
N LYS A 43 -6.83 8.63 -9.55
CA LYS A 43 -5.51 8.08 -9.19
C LYS A 43 -5.49 7.65 -7.73
N ALA A 44 -4.92 6.49 -7.49
CA ALA A 44 -4.64 6.01 -6.14
C ALA A 44 -3.53 6.86 -5.50
N PRO A 45 -3.68 7.27 -4.23
CA PRO A 45 -2.58 7.86 -3.49
C PRO A 45 -1.47 6.82 -3.24
N PRO A 46 -0.23 7.24 -2.94
CA PRO A 46 0.81 6.32 -2.46
C PRO A 46 0.32 5.46 -1.30
N TYR A 47 0.85 4.22 -1.19
CA TYR A 47 0.41 3.30 -0.15
C TYR A 47 0.52 3.89 1.26
N SER A 48 1.60 4.62 1.56
CA SER A 48 1.78 5.31 2.84
C SER A 48 0.65 6.30 3.16
N THR A 49 0.18 7.04 2.16
CA THR A 49 -0.97 7.94 2.28
C THR A 49 -2.26 7.16 2.46
N LEU A 50 -2.44 6.07 1.69
CA LEU A 50 -3.60 5.19 1.80
C LEU A 50 -3.69 4.58 3.19
N ASN A 51 -2.56 4.12 3.73
CA ASN A 51 -2.48 3.55 5.07
C ASN A 51 -2.80 4.57 6.17
N LYS A 52 -2.30 5.81 6.08
CA LYS A 52 -2.69 6.91 7.00
C LYS A 52 -4.20 7.15 7.00
N ILE A 53 -4.81 7.15 5.82
CA ILE A 53 -6.26 7.33 5.67
C ILE A 53 -7.01 6.12 6.27
N ALA A 54 -6.55 4.90 6.01
CA ALA A 54 -7.13 3.68 6.53
C ALA A 54 -7.11 3.65 8.07
N ILE A 55 -5.98 3.96 8.69
CA ILE A 55 -5.83 4.07 10.14
C ILE A 55 -6.81 5.12 10.69
N ALA A 56 -6.85 6.32 10.11
CA ALA A 56 -7.76 7.39 10.54
C ALA A 56 -9.24 7.00 10.39
N LEU A 57 -9.56 6.17 9.41
CA LEU A 57 -10.87 5.58 9.22
C LEU A 57 -11.07 4.29 10.02
N GLY A 58 -10.07 3.82 10.81
CA GLY A 58 -10.14 2.61 11.62
C GLY A 58 -10.40 1.34 10.80
N VAL A 59 -9.80 1.23 9.62
CA VAL A 59 -9.88 0.07 8.73
C VAL A 59 -8.50 -0.33 8.25
N ASP A 60 -8.38 -1.49 7.66
CA ASP A 60 -7.17 -1.91 6.97
C ASP A 60 -7.05 -1.22 5.61
N ALA A 61 -5.83 -0.89 5.19
CA ALA A 61 -5.59 -0.32 3.87
C ALA A 61 -6.13 -1.22 2.75
N ALA A 62 -6.03 -2.55 2.92
CA ALA A 62 -6.58 -3.52 1.99
C ALA A 62 -8.10 -3.37 1.77
N LEU A 63 -8.85 -2.90 2.78
CA LEU A 63 -10.28 -2.65 2.62
C LEU A 63 -10.57 -1.46 1.69
N LEU A 64 -9.69 -0.47 1.67
CA LEU A 64 -9.82 0.66 0.75
C LEU A 64 -9.59 0.25 -0.71
N LEU A 65 -8.96 -0.88 -0.92
CA LEU A 65 -8.58 -1.45 -2.20
C LEU A 65 -9.63 -2.47 -2.72
N ASP A 66 -10.61 -2.85 -1.90
CA ASP A 66 -11.58 -3.89 -2.20
C ASP A 66 -12.79 -3.34 -2.98
N GLU A 67 -13.09 -3.93 -4.14
CA GLU A 67 -14.27 -3.57 -4.96
C GLU A 67 -15.60 -3.89 -4.27
N ASP A 68 -15.64 -4.99 -3.56
CA ASP A 68 -16.87 -5.58 -3.06
C ASP A 68 -17.17 -5.29 -1.58
N HIS A 69 -16.25 -4.65 -0.86
CA HIS A 69 -16.37 -4.42 0.59
C HIS A 69 -16.66 -5.68 1.43
N ARG A 70 -16.32 -6.86 0.92
CA ARG A 70 -16.65 -8.14 1.54
C ARG A 70 -15.85 -8.44 2.83
N GLY A 71 -14.80 -7.65 3.11
CA GLY A 71 -13.93 -7.83 4.28
C GLY A 71 -14.45 -7.19 5.58
N MET A 72 -15.74 -6.90 5.72
CA MET A 72 -16.28 -6.31 6.95
C MET A 72 -16.66 -7.36 8.02
N GLY A 73 -16.29 -8.62 7.84
CA GLY A 73 -16.44 -9.65 8.86
C GLY A 73 -15.32 -9.56 9.91
N ASP A 74 -15.65 -9.70 11.19
CA ASP A 74 -14.68 -9.90 12.27
C ASP A 74 -14.10 -11.33 12.21
N THR A 75 -13.47 -11.64 11.07
CA THR A 75 -12.88 -12.96 10.86
C THR A 75 -11.50 -13.02 11.54
N LYS A 76 -11.29 -14.05 12.35
CA LYS A 76 -10.00 -14.32 12.99
C LYS A 76 -8.98 -14.91 12.04
N ILE A 77 -9.39 -15.29 10.83
CA ILE A 77 -8.58 -15.93 9.79
C ILE A 77 -8.87 -15.29 8.43
N SER A 78 -7.84 -15.12 7.61
CA SER A 78 -7.95 -14.87 6.17
C SER A 78 -7.24 -15.99 5.43
N PHE A 79 -7.90 -16.58 4.45
CA PHE A 79 -7.33 -17.61 3.59
C PHE A 79 -7.49 -17.21 2.14
N THR A 80 -6.40 -16.86 1.51
CA THR A 80 -6.36 -16.42 0.11
C THR A 80 -5.76 -17.52 -0.76
N LYS A 81 -6.54 -18.08 -1.68
CA LYS A 81 -6.02 -19.01 -2.69
C LYS A 81 -5.19 -18.25 -3.73
N LYS A 82 -4.21 -18.91 -4.35
CA LYS A 82 -3.29 -18.37 -5.36
C LYS A 82 -3.97 -17.53 -6.46
N THR A 83 -5.20 -17.85 -6.83
CA THR A 83 -5.96 -17.19 -7.89
C THR A 83 -6.93 -16.11 -7.39
N GLN A 84 -6.94 -15.84 -6.10
CA GLN A 84 -7.92 -14.96 -5.43
C GLN A 84 -7.27 -13.74 -4.78
N GLY A 85 -5.97 -13.55 -4.95
CA GLY A 85 -5.29 -12.35 -4.49
C GLY A 85 -5.83 -11.10 -5.18
N LYS A 86 -6.04 -10.02 -4.41
CA LYS A 86 -6.55 -8.74 -4.93
C LYS A 86 -5.38 -7.93 -5.45
N ILE A 87 -5.25 -7.83 -6.76
CA ILE A 87 -4.16 -7.11 -7.42
C ILE A 87 -4.56 -5.66 -7.63
N ILE A 88 -3.73 -4.76 -7.10
CA ILE A 88 -3.82 -3.32 -7.31
C ILE A 88 -2.63 -2.91 -8.15
N LYS A 89 -2.89 -2.39 -9.33
CA LYS A 89 -1.86 -1.97 -10.27
C LYS A 89 -1.56 -0.48 -10.13
N ASN A 90 -0.30 -0.12 -10.34
CA ASN A 90 0.16 1.27 -10.48
C ASN A 90 -0.08 2.16 -9.23
N VAL A 91 0.06 1.61 -8.03
CA VAL A 91 -0.02 2.40 -6.81
C VAL A 91 1.24 3.29 -6.73
N GLY A 92 1.05 4.60 -6.58
CA GLY A 92 2.13 5.56 -6.41
C GLY A 92 2.62 6.26 -7.67
N SER A 93 2.08 5.94 -8.85
CA SER A 93 2.44 6.65 -10.10
C SER A 93 2.03 8.12 -10.05
N LEU A 94 2.96 9.03 -10.36
CA LEU A 94 2.74 10.48 -10.36
C LEU A 94 2.28 11.03 -11.72
N ALA A 95 2.40 10.28 -12.82
CA ALA A 95 2.12 10.74 -14.17
C ALA A 95 0.93 10.03 -14.83
N GLU A 96 0.09 10.80 -15.55
CA GLU A 96 -0.98 10.23 -16.39
C GLU A 96 -0.39 9.39 -17.52
N GLY A 97 -0.85 8.14 -17.65
CA GLY A 97 -0.36 7.21 -18.67
C GLY A 97 0.97 6.53 -18.35
N SER A 98 1.56 6.81 -17.21
CA SER A 98 2.78 6.14 -16.76
C SER A 98 2.48 4.68 -16.44
N LEU A 99 3.22 3.76 -17.07
CA LEU A 99 3.24 2.33 -16.74
C LEU A 99 3.96 2.08 -15.40
N TYR A 100 4.28 3.12 -14.71
CA TYR A 100 5.16 3.20 -13.57
C TYR A 100 4.32 3.13 -12.30
N GLY A 101 4.79 2.37 -11.37
CA GLY A 101 4.18 2.13 -10.09
C GLY A 101 4.32 0.69 -9.68
N TYR A 102 4.24 0.50 -8.40
CA TYR A 102 4.27 -0.83 -7.82
C TYR A 102 2.92 -1.51 -8.03
N ASN A 103 2.96 -2.77 -8.43
CA ASN A 103 1.79 -3.63 -8.33
C ASN A 103 1.78 -4.28 -6.95
N TYR A 104 0.65 -4.18 -6.26
CA TYR A 104 0.45 -4.82 -4.97
C TYR A 104 -0.63 -5.89 -5.08
N GLU A 105 -0.37 -7.06 -4.54
CA GLU A 105 -1.39 -8.09 -4.32
C GLU A 105 -1.54 -8.30 -2.81
N ALA A 106 -2.69 -7.93 -2.25
CA ALA A 106 -2.97 -8.12 -0.84
C ALA A 106 -3.26 -9.59 -0.53
N LEU A 107 -2.52 -10.17 0.43
CA LEU A 107 -2.59 -11.60 0.74
C LEU A 107 -3.56 -11.94 1.89
N ALA A 108 -3.95 -10.97 2.70
CA ALA A 108 -4.79 -11.19 3.88
C ALA A 108 -5.91 -10.15 4.00
N SER A 109 -6.58 -9.82 2.88
CA SER A 109 -7.59 -8.75 2.81
C SER A 109 -8.82 -8.99 3.67
N ASP A 110 -9.16 -10.26 3.97
CA ASP A 110 -10.38 -10.61 4.72
C ASP A 110 -10.20 -10.53 6.24
N LYS A 111 -8.96 -10.44 6.74
CA LYS A 111 -8.66 -10.27 8.17
C LYS A 111 -8.63 -8.79 8.52
N SER A 112 -9.64 -8.29 9.20
CA SER A 112 -9.66 -6.94 9.75
C SER A 112 -8.85 -6.84 11.05
N GLY A 113 -8.37 -5.64 11.38
CA GLY A 113 -7.63 -5.38 12.63
C GLY A 113 -6.29 -6.11 12.76
N LYS A 114 -5.69 -6.55 11.65
CA LYS A 114 -4.36 -7.15 11.66
C LYS A 114 -3.28 -6.07 11.82
N ASN A 115 -2.19 -6.41 12.49
CA ASN A 115 -1.04 -5.53 12.67
C ASN A 115 -0.04 -5.64 11.50
N MET A 116 0.02 -6.81 10.87
CA MET A 116 0.87 -7.08 9.73
C MET A 116 0.06 -7.05 8.43
N GLU A 117 0.56 -6.33 7.43
CA GLU A 117 -0.02 -6.25 6.10
C GLU A 117 0.89 -6.98 5.09
N PRO A 118 0.60 -8.24 4.78
CA PRO A 118 1.38 -8.98 3.80
C PRO A 118 0.91 -8.68 2.37
N PHE A 119 1.87 -8.43 1.49
CA PHE A 119 1.66 -8.17 0.06
C PHE A 119 2.65 -8.97 -0.80
N ILE A 120 2.24 -9.28 -2.01
CA ILE A 120 3.18 -9.48 -3.10
C ILE A 120 3.34 -8.13 -3.80
N ILE A 121 4.60 -7.72 -4.00
CA ILE A 121 4.95 -6.47 -4.66
C ILE A 121 5.76 -6.76 -5.92
N GLU A 122 5.42 -6.08 -7.01
CA GLU A 122 6.21 -6.06 -8.24
C GLU A 122 6.68 -4.62 -8.51
N PRO A 123 7.91 -4.25 -8.08
CA PRO A 123 8.45 -2.93 -8.32
C PRO A 123 8.63 -2.62 -9.80
N ALA A 124 8.54 -1.35 -10.18
CA ALA A 124 8.90 -0.87 -11.51
C ALA A 124 10.40 -1.05 -11.79
N PHE A 125 10.83 -0.78 -13.02
CA PHE A 125 12.26 -0.77 -13.39
C PHE A 125 12.93 0.56 -13.08
N GLU A 126 12.15 1.61 -12.89
CA GLU A 126 12.62 2.95 -12.57
C GLU A 126 12.20 3.34 -11.16
N GLU A 127 13.01 4.16 -10.52
CA GLU A 127 12.69 4.73 -9.20
C GLU A 127 11.64 5.82 -9.39
N GLU A 128 10.52 5.73 -8.68
CA GLU A 128 9.42 6.64 -8.94
C GLU A 128 8.98 7.45 -7.75
N ALA A 129 9.07 6.87 -6.58
CA ALA A 129 8.62 7.52 -5.36
C ALA A 129 9.51 7.13 -4.19
N ILE A 130 9.84 8.10 -3.37
CA ILE A 130 10.47 7.85 -2.07
C ILE A 130 9.33 7.59 -1.08
N PHE A 131 9.42 6.47 -0.40
CA PHE A 131 8.49 6.09 0.66
C PHE A 131 9.12 6.43 2.02
N GLN A 132 8.28 6.85 2.94
CA GLN A 132 8.63 7.06 4.33
C GLN A 132 7.34 7.01 5.16
N HIS A 133 7.25 6.08 6.10
CA HIS A 133 6.07 5.95 6.95
C HIS A 133 6.44 5.32 8.30
N GLU A 134 5.57 5.46 9.28
CA GLU A 134 5.77 4.79 10.57
C GLU A 134 5.66 3.28 10.42
N GLY A 135 6.46 2.55 11.22
CA GLY A 135 6.44 1.11 11.27
C GLY A 135 7.72 0.47 10.75
N GLU A 136 7.62 -0.80 10.49
CA GLU A 136 8.72 -1.66 10.04
C GLU A 136 8.29 -2.43 8.80
N GLU A 137 9.26 -2.78 7.96
CA GLU A 137 9.03 -3.62 6.79
C GLU A 137 9.97 -4.81 6.76
N PHE A 138 9.44 -5.95 6.39
CA PHE A 138 10.20 -7.13 6.01
C PHE A 138 9.96 -7.41 4.54
N MET A 139 11.02 -7.61 3.77
CA MET A 139 10.95 -8.01 2.36
C MET A 139 11.74 -9.28 2.11
N TYR A 140 11.20 -10.15 1.26
CA TYR A 140 11.86 -11.37 0.79
C TYR A 140 11.71 -11.48 -0.72
N VAL A 141 12.81 -11.69 -1.44
CA VAL A 141 12.79 -11.80 -2.91
C VAL A 141 12.35 -13.20 -3.32
N LEU A 142 11.16 -13.30 -3.91
CA LEU A 142 10.61 -14.55 -4.43
C LEU A 142 11.14 -14.86 -5.84
N GLU A 143 11.26 -13.83 -6.68
CA GLU A 143 11.70 -13.93 -8.08
C GLU A 143 12.41 -12.66 -8.52
N GLY A 144 13.37 -12.81 -9.45
CA GLY A 144 14.08 -11.68 -10.07
C GLY A 144 15.15 -11.07 -9.17
N LYS A 145 15.47 -9.80 -9.47
CA LYS A 145 16.47 -8.99 -8.75
C LYS A 145 15.87 -7.63 -8.38
N HIS A 146 16.17 -7.17 -7.20
CA HIS A 146 15.67 -5.92 -6.63
C HIS A 146 16.83 -5.06 -6.13
N ASP A 147 16.76 -3.76 -6.41
CA ASP A 147 17.66 -2.75 -5.85
C ASP A 147 16.83 -1.95 -4.84
N LEU A 148 17.02 -2.22 -3.55
CA LEU A 148 16.46 -1.42 -2.48
C LEU A 148 17.39 -0.26 -2.19
N ILE A 149 16.87 0.96 -2.21
CA ILE A 149 17.60 2.17 -1.84
C ILE A 149 17.03 2.64 -0.50
N TYR A 150 17.85 2.54 0.54
CA TYR A 150 17.50 2.88 1.91
C TYR A 150 18.48 3.90 2.45
N ASP A 151 17.99 5.08 2.83
CA ASP A 151 18.81 6.23 3.23
C ASP A 151 19.92 6.56 2.20
N GLY A 152 19.57 6.49 0.92
CA GLY A 152 20.49 6.72 -0.20
C GLY A 152 21.50 5.60 -0.45
N LYS A 153 21.49 4.52 0.31
CA LYS A 153 22.37 3.35 0.10
C LYS A 153 21.66 2.26 -0.68
N HIS A 154 22.37 1.66 -1.63
CA HIS A 154 21.87 0.58 -2.46
C HIS A 154 22.12 -0.79 -1.84
N TYR A 155 21.07 -1.60 -1.79
CA TYR A 155 21.09 -2.99 -1.37
C TYR A 155 20.56 -3.84 -2.51
N LEU A 156 21.50 -4.48 -3.23
CA LEU A 156 21.18 -5.36 -4.35
C LEU A 156 20.75 -6.72 -3.80
N MET A 157 19.54 -7.12 -4.14
CA MET A 157 18.92 -8.33 -3.63
C MET A 157 18.55 -9.27 -4.78
N GLU A 158 18.80 -10.54 -4.60
CA GLU A 158 18.43 -11.63 -5.53
C GLU A 158 17.46 -12.60 -4.86
N LYS A 159 16.91 -13.50 -5.67
CA LYS A 159 15.99 -14.54 -5.16
C LYS A 159 16.57 -15.27 -3.95
N GLY A 160 15.82 -15.26 -2.85
CA GLY A 160 16.19 -15.86 -1.58
C GLY A 160 16.74 -14.88 -0.55
N ASP A 161 17.12 -13.67 -0.99
CA ASP A 161 17.56 -12.63 -0.06
C ASP A 161 16.38 -12.00 0.65
N CYS A 162 16.64 -11.49 1.85
CA CYS A 162 15.66 -10.76 2.65
C CYS A 162 16.27 -9.53 3.31
N VAL A 163 15.43 -8.60 3.68
CA VAL A 163 15.78 -7.41 4.45
C VAL A 163 14.68 -7.09 5.44
N TYR A 164 15.07 -6.54 6.57
CA TYR A 164 14.18 -5.98 7.59
C TYR A 164 14.66 -4.58 7.94
N PHE A 165 13.77 -3.59 7.95
CA PHE A 165 14.15 -2.20 8.19
C PHE A 165 13.03 -1.37 8.82
N ASP A 166 13.43 -0.27 9.46
CA ASP A 166 12.55 0.78 9.94
C ASP A 166 12.04 1.60 8.76
N ALA A 167 10.73 1.59 8.53
CA ALA A 167 10.12 2.27 7.39
C ALA A 167 10.01 3.80 7.56
N ASN A 168 10.38 4.34 8.72
CA ASN A 168 10.45 5.78 8.96
C ASN A 168 11.69 6.47 8.35
N VAL A 169 12.59 5.70 7.78
CA VAL A 169 13.74 6.18 6.99
C VAL A 169 13.35 6.22 5.51
N PRO A 170 13.75 7.26 4.76
CA PRO A 170 13.44 7.34 3.33
C PRO A 170 13.97 6.11 2.57
N HIS A 171 13.08 5.48 1.83
CA HIS A 171 13.41 4.30 1.04
C HIS A 171 12.62 4.26 -0.28
N THR A 172 13.19 3.58 -1.25
CA THR A 172 12.57 3.27 -2.54
C THR A 172 13.20 2.00 -3.08
N GLY A 173 12.75 1.55 -4.25
CA GLY A 173 13.37 0.40 -4.88
C GLY A 173 12.89 0.18 -6.29
N ARG A 174 13.61 -0.66 -7.03
CA ARG A 174 13.32 -0.97 -8.41
C ARG A 174 13.65 -2.42 -8.76
N SER A 175 13.01 -2.90 -9.79
CA SER A 175 13.39 -4.16 -10.42
C SER A 175 14.65 -4.01 -11.26
N LEU A 176 15.50 -5.03 -11.26
CA LEU A 176 16.68 -5.08 -12.11
C LEU A 176 16.56 -6.19 -13.15
N GLY A 177 17.18 -5.97 -14.33
CA GLY A 177 17.21 -6.94 -15.39
C GLY A 177 16.04 -6.87 -16.37
N LYS A 178 15.63 -8.01 -16.96
CA LYS A 178 14.61 -8.06 -18.01
C LYS A 178 13.18 -8.37 -17.52
N LYS A 179 13.06 -8.85 -16.29
CA LYS A 179 11.76 -9.18 -15.67
C LYS A 179 11.64 -8.43 -14.36
N LYS A 180 10.43 -8.01 -14.02
CA LYS A 180 10.14 -7.41 -12.71
C LYS A 180 10.48 -8.40 -11.60
N ALA A 181 11.05 -7.87 -10.53
CA ALA A 181 11.21 -8.63 -9.30
C ALA A 181 9.83 -8.89 -8.69
N LYS A 182 9.73 -9.98 -7.94
CA LYS A 182 8.54 -10.32 -7.14
C LYS A 182 8.97 -10.49 -5.69
N LEU A 183 8.39 -9.68 -4.83
CA LEU A 183 8.75 -9.61 -3.42
C LEU A 183 7.55 -10.00 -2.57
N LEU A 184 7.80 -10.79 -1.51
CA LEU A 184 6.90 -10.81 -0.37
C LEU A 184 7.30 -9.65 0.54
N ALA A 185 6.42 -8.69 0.73
CA ALA A 185 6.58 -7.59 1.68
C ALA A 185 5.57 -7.73 2.82
N VAL A 186 6.03 -7.54 4.04
CA VAL A 186 5.17 -7.49 5.23
C VAL A 186 5.41 -6.15 5.92
N MET A 187 4.39 -5.31 5.91
CA MET A 187 4.41 -4.01 6.58
C MET A 187 3.77 -4.13 7.95
N TYR A 188 4.47 -3.69 8.99
CA TYR A 188 4.00 -3.65 10.36
C TYR A 188 3.82 -2.20 10.83
N ASN A 189 2.65 -1.85 11.30
CA ASN A 189 2.31 -0.50 11.75
C ASN A 189 2.19 -0.45 13.28
N TYR A 190 2.95 0.42 13.94
CA TYR A 190 3.09 0.46 15.40
C TYR A 190 1.85 0.81 16.20
N LYS A 191 0.77 1.28 15.63
CA LYS A 191 -0.42 1.61 16.42
C LYS A 191 -1.70 1.40 15.63
N ARG A 192 -2.39 0.34 15.99
CA ARG A 192 -3.85 0.31 15.94
C ARG A 192 -4.35 0.34 17.37
N SER A 193 -4.53 1.54 17.91
CA SER A 193 -5.28 1.77 19.17
C SER A 193 -6.77 1.65 18.89
#